data_ea416c3f5a5a0b0eb4573c04e02519d1
#
_entry.id   ea416c3f5a5a0b0eb4573c04e02519d1
#
_cell.length_a   1.000
_cell.length_b   1.000
_cell.length_c   1.000
_cell.angle_alpha   90.00
_cell.angle_beta   90.00
_cell.angle_gamma   90.00
#
_symmetry.space_group_name_H-M   'P 1'
#
loop_
_entity.id
_entity.type
_entity.pdbx_description
1 polymer ?
#
loop_
_entity_poly.entity_id
_entity_poly.type
_entity_poly.pdbx_seq_one_letter_code
_entity_poly.pdbx_strand_id
1 'polypeptide(L)'
;MSKIDCSKVVVNRSPLSRPDNEFDGAFARVDIKKDEVVEYGVMRRLSDNEHEGFDGMNNPYVFTWSDDRPNRTWAFASGCATFYNTGLEGQTNTKIVRYFEEDRFEIYATRDIKAGEELTHTYKSLRWRTAFMPISLQLGD
;
A
#
# COMPACT_ATOMS: atom_id res chain seq x y z
N MET A 1 22.68 8.68 3.67
CA MET A 1 21.68 7.63 3.92
C MET A 1 20.46 7.86 3.02
N SER A 2 19.96 6.82 2.38
CA SER A 2 18.80 6.94 1.52
C SER A 2 17.53 7.14 2.34
N LYS A 3 16.57 7.90 1.76
CA LYS A 3 15.22 8.03 2.32
C LYS A 3 14.29 6.92 1.83
N ILE A 4 14.79 6.05 0.97
CA ILE A 4 14.02 4.98 0.35
C ILE A 4 14.80 3.68 0.52
N ASP A 5 14.16 2.66 1.09
CA ASP A 5 14.74 1.33 1.20
C ASP A 5 13.65 0.28 1.03
N CYS A 6 13.66 -0.40 -0.10
CA CYS A 6 12.78 -1.54 -0.37
C CYS A 6 13.59 -2.82 -0.68
N SER A 7 14.80 -2.92 -0.11
CA SER A 7 15.72 -4.03 -0.38
C SER A 7 15.21 -5.39 0.09
N LYS A 8 14.25 -5.42 1.01
CA LYS A 8 13.64 -6.66 1.53
C LYS A 8 12.45 -7.12 0.70
N VAL A 9 12.13 -6.44 -0.40
CA VAL A 9 10.90 -6.64 -1.18
C VAL A 9 11.23 -6.97 -2.61
N VAL A 10 10.49 -7.92 -3.18
CA VAL A 10 10.48 -8.19 -4.63
C VAL A 10 9.05 -8.10 -5.12
N VAL A 11 8.88 -7.74 -6.39
CA VAL A 11 7.55 -7.65 -7.03
C VAL A 11 7.43 -8.77 -8.05
N ASN A 12 6.40 -9.58 -7.92
CA ASN A 12 6.09 -10.69 -8.81
C ASN A 12 4.58 -10.83 -8.96
N ARG A 13 4.14 -11.72 -9.87
CA ARG A 13 2.74 -12.02 -10.05
C ARG A 13 2.14 -12.55 -8.75
N SER A 14 1.01 -11.96 -8.31
CA SER A 14 0.32 -12.41 -7.11
C SER A 14 -0.42 -13.72 -7.36
N PRO A 15 -0.39 -14.69 -6.42
CA PRO A 15 -1.20 -15.91 -6.53
C PRO A 15 -2.70 -15.64 -6.41
N LEU A 16 -3.11 -14.45 -5.98
CA LEU A 16 -4.51 -14.02 -5.96
C LEU A 16 -4.98 -13.56 -7.34
N SER A 17 -4.05 -13.42 -8.27
CA SER A 17 -4.32 -13.06 -9.65
C SER A 17 -5.13 -14.16 -10.35
N ARG A 18 -6.02 -13.77 -11.26
CA ARG A 18 -6.84 -14.70 -12.06
C ARG A 18 -6.61 -14.42 -13.55
N PRO A 19 -6.90 -15.39 -14.43
CA PRO A 19 -6.74 -15.15 -15.88
C PRO A 19 -7.50 -13.93 -16.40
N ASP A 20 -8.62 -13.57 -15.77
CA ASP A 20 -9.43 -12.41 -16.15
C ASP A 20 -9.05 -11.13 -15.39
N ASN A 21 -8.18 -11.24 -14.37
CA ASN A 21 -7.73 -10.10 -13.58
C ASN A 21 -6.32 -10.38 -13.03
N GLU A 22 -5.34 -10.24 -13.90
CA GLU A 22 -3.94 -10.48 -13.54
C GLU A 22 -3.33 -9.24 -12.90
N PHE A 23 -2.62 -9.43 -11.77
CA PHE A 23 -1.93 -8.35 -11.09
C PHE A 23 -0.72 -8.86 -10.32
N ASP A 24 0.18 -7.95 -10.02
CA ASP A 24 1.39 -8.23 -9.26
C ASP A 24 1.18 -7.96 -7.78
N GLY A 25 2.10 -8.47 -6.97
CA GLY A 25 2.14 -8.23 -5.55
C GLY A 25 3.57 -8.03 -5.08
N ALA A 26 3.70 -7.58 -3.85
CA ALA A 26 4.99 -7.45 -3.18
C ALA A 26 5.22 -8.70 -2.32
N PHE A 27 6.45 -9.21 -2.33
CA PHE A 27 6.82 -10.42 -1.61
C PHE A 27 8.07 -10.19 -0.78
N ALA A 28 8.16 -10.86 0.36
CA ALA A 28 9.36 -10.79 1.18
C ALA A 28 10.53 -11.47 0.46
N ARG A 29 11.63 -10.76 0.32
CA ARG A 29 12.86 -11.31 -0.23
C ARG A 29 13.60 -12.16 0.80
N VAL A 30 13.43 -11.82 2.08
CA VAL A 30 14.13 -12.43 3.22
C VAL A 30 13.12 -12.68 4.34
N ASP A 31 13.52 -13.46 5.36
CA ASP A 31 12.72 -13.59 6.58
C ASP A 31 12.69 -12.25 7.30
N ILE A 32 11.53 -11.85 7.79
CA ILE A 32 11.33 -10.59 8.49
C ILE A 32 10.61 -10.91 9.80
N LYS A 33 11.09 -10.37 10.90
CA LYS A 33 10.49 -10.59 12.21
C LYS A 33 9.41 -9.56 12.49
N LYS A 34 8.45 -9.95 13.33
CA LYS A 34 7.42 -9.04 13.82
C LYS A 34 8.06 -7.74 14.31
N ASP A 35 7.43 -6.62 13.97
CA ASP A 35 7.82 -5.25 14.33
C ASP A 35 9.06 -4.72 13.61
N GLU A 36 9.72 -5.52 12.76
CA GLU A 36 10.79 -4.99 11.92
C GLU A 36 10.22 -4.17 10.77
N VAL A 37 11.01 -3.19 10.33
CA VAL A 37 10.68 -2.41 9.13
C VAL A 37 10.87 -3.29 7.91
N VAL A 38 9.83 -3.39 7.09
CA VAL A 38 9.87 -4.10 5.81
C VAL A 38 10.39 -3.17 4.71
N GLU A 39 9.85 -1.97 4.68
CA GLU A 39 10.19 -0.97 3.68
C GLU A 39 9.93 0.42 4.25
N TYR A 40 10.76 1.39 3.87
CA TYR A 40 10.45 2.79 4.12
C TYR A 40 10.70 3.62 2.86
N GLY A 41 10.02 4.74 2.78
CA GLY A 41 10.11 5.57 1.60
C GLY A 41 9.51 6.94 1.79
N VAL A 42 9.33 7.63 0.67
CA VAL A 42 8.79 8.99 0.62
C VAL A 42 7.54 9.02 -0.24
N MET A 43 6.72 10.03 -0.01
CA MET A 43 5.54 10.33 -0.81
C MET A 43 5.76 11.59 -1.62
N ARG A 44 5.25 11.58 -2.85
CA ARG A 44 5.13 12.79 -3.66
C ARG A 44 3.67 13.21 -3.62
N ARG A 45 3.40 14.24 -2.83
CA ARG A 45 2.06 14.77 -2.67
C ARG A 45 1.69 15.60 -3.90
N LEU A 46 0.47 15.40 -4.40
CA LEU A 46 -0.03 16.24 -5.49
C LEU A 46 -0.26 17.66 -4.98
N SER A 47 0.16 18.65 -5.77
CA SER A 47 -0.11 20.04 -5.48
C SER A 47 -1.58 20.36 -5.74
N ASP A 48 -2.05 21.54 -5.28
CA ASP A 48 -3.42 21.99 -5.51
C ASP A 48 -3.78 22.02 -7.00
N ASN A 49 -2.83 22.46 -7.85
CA ASN A 49 -3.04 22.50 -9.29
C ASN A 49 -3.15 21.10 -9.90
N GLU A 50 -2.39 20.16 -9.38
CA GLU A 50 -2.40 18.77 -9.86
C GLU A 50 -3.64 18.02 -9.44
N HIS A 51 -4.31 18.45 -8.35
CA HIS A 51 -5.56 17.83 -7.89
C HIS A 51 -6.73 18.15 -8.81
N GLU A 52 -6.68 19.26 -9.52
CA GLU A 52 -7.76 19.68 -10.41
C GLU A 52 -7.94 18.66 -11.54
N GLY A 53 -9.13 18.07 -11.63
CA GLY A 53 -9.41 17.05 -12.61
C GLY A 53 -8.82 15.68 -12.32
N PHE A 54 -8.09 15.53 -11.22
CA PHE A 54 -7.52 14.23 -10.86
C PHE A 54 -8.54 13.37 -10.10
N ASP A 55 -8.77 12.16 -10.58
CA ASP A 55 -9.71 11.23 -9.99
C ASP A 55 -9.01 10.17 -9.12
N GLY A 56 -8.63 10.56 -7.90
CA GLY A 56 -8.01 9.65 -6.94
C GLY A 56 -8.94 8.56 -6.44
N MET A 57 -10.25 8.79 -6.49
CA MET A 57 -11.24 7.79 -6.07
C MET A 57 -11.18 6.53 -6.95
N ASN A 58 -10.90 6.70 -8.24
CA ASN A 58 -10.83 5.60 -9.21
C ASN A 58 -9.41 5.17 -9.54
N ASN A 59 -8.40 5.82 -8.99
CA ASN A 59 -7.00 5.48 -9.25
C ASN A 59 -6.45 4.62 -8.11
N PRO A 60 -6.21 3.30 -8.34
CA PRO A 60 -5.73 2.41 -7.29
C PRO A 60 -4.25 2.58 -6.94
N TYR A 61 -3.51 3.39 -7.72
CA TYR A 61 -2.06 3.55 -7.56
C TYR A 61 -1.66 4.75 -6.71
N VAL A 62 -2.63 5.52 -6.24
CA VAL A 62 -2.35 6.65 -5.36
C VAL A 62 -2.83 6.35 -3.94
N PHE A 63 -2.17 6.99 -2.98
CA PHE A 63 -2.52 6.87 -1.57
C PHE A 63 -3.31 8.10 -1.13
N THR A 64 -4.23 7.88 -0.20
CA THR A 64 -4.78 9.00 0.57
C THR A 64 -3.69 9.48 1.51
N TRP A 65 -3.42 10.77 1.49
CA TRP A 65 -2.32 11.33 2.27
C TRP A 65 -2.80 12.39 3.25
N SER A 66 -3.96 12.15 3.84
CA SER A 66 -4.50 12.93 4.96
C SER A 66 -5.55 12.08 5.68
N ASP A 67 -5.81 12.39 6.94
CA ASP A 67 -6.90 11.78 7.70
C ASP A 67 -8.21 12.55 7.56
N ASP A 68 -8.19 13.69 6.89
CA ASP A 68 -9.35 14.55 6.69
C ASP A 68 -10.05 14.22 5.36
N ARG A 69 -11.15 13.47 5.43
CA ARG A 69 -11.86 13.03 4.23
C ARG A 69 -12.45 14.13 3.37
N PRO A 70 -13.03 15.22 3.93
CA PRO A 70 -13.48 16.33 3.11
C PRO A 70 -12.35 17.02 2.33
N ASN A 71 -11.15 17.03 2.89
CA ASN A 71 -9.97 17.69 2.32
C ASN A 71 -8.92 16.66 1.88
N ARG A 72 -9.35 15.64 1.15
CA ARG A 72 -8.45 14.55 0.71
C ARG A 72 -7.25 15.09 -0.03
N THR A 73 -6.08 14.59 0.37
CA THR A 73 -4.83 14.79 -0.37
C THR A 73 -4.41 13.45 -0.96
N TRP A 74 -3.93 13.47 -2.18
CA TRP A 74 -3.46 12.28 -2.88
C TRP A 74 -1.95 12.34 -3.04
N ALA A 75 -1.30 11.18 -2.98
CA ALA A 75 0.15 11.11 -3.12
C ALA A 75 0.59 9.82 -3.80
N PHE A 76 1.72 9.89 -4.47
CA PHE A 76 2.38 8.74 -5.07
C PHE A 76 3.52 8.29 -4.15
N ALA A 77 3.57 6.98 -3.87
CA ALA A 77 4.60 6.39 -3.02
C ALA A 77 5.82 5.98 -3.84
N SER A 78 6.99 6.08 -3.24
CA SER A 78 8.23 5.53 -3.78
C SER A 78 8.30 4.02 -3.59
N GLY A 79 9.27 3.38 -4.20
CA GLY A 79 9.60 1.97 -3.98
C GLY A 79 8.50 1.02 -4.41
N CYS A 80 8.22 0.03 -3.58
CA CYS A 80 7.27 -1.05 -3.89
C CYS A 80 5.91 -0.89 -3.21
N ALA A 81 5.66 0.24 -2.52
CA ALA A 81 4.47 0.40 -1.68
C ALA A 81 3.15 0.24 -2.42
N THR A 82 3.09 0.59 -3.71
CA THR A 82 1.87 0.45 -4.51
C THR A 82 1.55 -1.00 -4.88
N PHE A 83 2.47 -1.93 -4.64
CA PHE A 83 2.29 -3.33 -5.00
C PHE A 83 1.83 -4.21 -3.84
N TYR A 84 1.72 -3.67 -2.64
CA TYR A 84 1.17 -4.41 -1.50
C TYR A 84 -0.33 -4.55 -1.70
N ASN A 85 -0.80 -5.78 -1.86
CA ASN A 85 -2.22 -6.04 -2.00
C ASN A 85 -2.93 -5.93 -0.66
N THR A 86 -4.25 -5.79 -0.71
CA THR A 86 -5.05 -5.55 0.49
C THR A 86 -5.65 -6.85 1.03
N GLY A 87 -5.99 -6.83 2.31
CA GLY A 87 -6.82 -7.81 2.99
C GLY A 87 -7.61 -7.10 4.07
N LEU A 88 -8.50 -7.83 4.73
CA LEU A 88 -9.22 -7.29 5.88
C LEU A 88 -8.29 -7.22 7.09
N GLU A 89 -8.62 -6.35 8.04
CA GLU A 89 -7.87 -6.26 9.28
C GLU A 89 -7.77 -7.63 9.95
N GLY A 90 -6.58 -7.98 10.39
CA GLY A 90 -6.28 -9.29 10.97
C GLY A 90 -5.88 -10.36 9.96
N GLN A 91 -6.08 -10.13 8.66
CA GLN A 91 -5.70 -11.05 7.59
C GLN A 91 -4.38 -10.67 6.91
N THR A 92 -3.84 -9.51 7.24
CA THR A 92 -2.66 -8.95 6.61
C THR A 92 -1.43 -9.09 7.51
N ASN A 93 -0.23 -8.98 6.91
CA ASN A 93 1.02 -9.17 7.64
C ASN A 93 1.88 -7.92 7.77
N THR A 94 1.44 -6.80 7.23
CA THR A 94 2.14 -5.52 7.38
C THR A 94 1.16 -4.40 7.73
N LYS A 95 1.72 -3.29 8.20
CA LYS A 95 0.98 -2.04 8.36
C LYS A 95 1.86 -0.89 7.95
N ILE A 96 1.25 0.15 7.41
CA ILE A 96 1.93 1.38 7.04
C ILE A 96 1.75 2.42 8.14
N VAL A 97 2.84 3.10 8.49
CA VAL A 97 2.82 4.27 9.37
C VAL A 97 3.11 5.49 8.51
N ARG A 98 2.25 6.48 8.59
CA ARG A 98 2.29 7.67 7.74
C ARG A 98 2.78 8.86 8.54
N TYR A 99 3.80 9.52 8.01
CA TYR A 99 4.36 10.75 8.59
C TYR A 99 4.01 11.89 7.63
N PHE A 100 2.79 12.41 7.75
CA PHE A 100 2.22 13.37 6.80
C PHE A 100 3.04 14.65 6.65
N GLU A 101 3.55 15.17 7.76
CA GLU A 101 4.31 16.43 7.73
C GLU A 101 5.67 16.27 7.04
N GLU A 102 6.21 15.06 7.03
CA GLU A 102 7.52 14.76 6.43
C GLU A 102 7.39 14.13 5.05
N ASP A 103 6.18 13.87 4.58
CA ASP A 103 5.89 13.18 3.33
C ASP A 103 6.68 11.86 3.21
N ARG A 104 6.66 11.07 4.27
CA ARG A 104 7.34 9.77 4.31
C ARG A 104 6.48 8.71 4.98
N PHE A 105 6.86 7.45 4.76
CA PHE A 105 6.17 6.31 5.36
C PHE A 105 7.16 5.24 5.79
N GLU A 106 6.71 4.38 6.70
CA GLU A 106 7.39 3.16 7.09
C GLU A 106 6.37 2.03 7.08
N ILE A 107 6.76 0.87 6.55
CA ILE A 107 5.93 -0.34 6.53
C ILE A 107 6.57 -1.35 7.47
N TYR A 108 5.81 -1.82 8.43
CA TYR A 108 6.28 -2.75 9.48
C TYR A 108 5.59 -4.11 9.34
N ALA A 109 6.32 -5.17 9.70
CA ALA A 109 5.73 -6.49 9.84
C ALA A 109 4.86 -6.55 11.09
N THR A 110 3.65 -7.07 10.97
CA THR A 110 2.74 -7.26 12.12
C THR A 110 2.85 -8.63 12.75
N ARG A 111 3.59 -9.54 12.09
CA ARG A 111 3.95 -10.86 12.56
C ARG A 111 5.25 -11.29 11.88
N ASP A 112 5.80 -12.44 12.27
CA ASP A 112 6.95 -12.99 11.55
C ASP A 112 6.52 -13.36 10.12
N ILE A 113 7.37 -13.01 9.16
CA ILE A 113 7.13 -13.23 7.73
C ILE A 113 8.30 -14.04 7.18
N LYS A 114 7.99 -15.09 6.42
CA LYS A 114 9.01 -15.91 5.76
C LYS A 114 9.33 -15.36 4.38
N ALA A 115 10.57 -15.52 3.95
CA ALA A 115 10.95 -15.24 2.58
C ALA A 115 9.99 -15.93 1.61
N GLY A 116 9.51 -15.23 0.62
CA GLY A 116 8.55 -15.74 -0.36
C GLY A 116 7.08 -15.49 -0.02
N GLU A 117 6.75 -15.09 1.20
CA GLU A 117 5.37 -14.73 1.53
C GLU A 117 4.97 -13.42 0.89
N GLU A 118 3.72 -13.34 0.45
CA GLU A 118 3.18 -12.08 -0.07
C GLU A 118 2.97 -11.09 1.07
N LEU A 119 3.38 -9.84 0.83
CA LEU A 119 3.22 -8.73 1.76
C LEU A 119 1.90 -8.03 1.49
N THR A 120 1.07 -7.91 2.51
CA THR A 120 -0.27 -7.33 2.38
C THR A 120 -0.55 -6.37 3.53
N HIS A 121 -1.38 -5.36 3.27
CA HIS A 121 -1.84 -4.46 4.31
C HIS A 121 -3.30 -4.08 4.08
N THR A 122 -4.00 -3.65 5.13
CA THR A 122 -5.38 -3.20 4.99
C THR A 122 -5.38 -1.76 4.48
N TYR A 123 -6.02 -1.52 3.32
CA TYR A 123 -6.16 -0.17 2.78
C TYR A 123 -7.16 0.61 3.64
N LYS A 124 -6.76 1.79 4.13
CA LYS A 124 -7.67 2.65 4.91
C LYS A 124 -8.92 3.03 4.13
N SER A 125 -8.80 3.17 2.82
CA SER A 125 -9.89 3.58 1.94
C SER A 125 -10.60 2.43 1.25
N LEU A 126 -10.36 1.18 1.68
CA LEU A 126 -10.89 -0.02 1.04
C LEU A 126 -12.41 0.04 0.84
N ARG A 127 -13.15 0.53 1.84
CA ARG A 127 -14.60 0.49 1.85
C ARG A 127 -15.27 1.68 1.17
N TRP A 128 -14.54 2.74 0.84
CA TRP A 128 -15.17 3.95 0.31
C TRP A 128 -14.59 4.47 -1.00
N ARG A 129 -13.43 3.98 -1.44
CA ARG A 129 -12.89 4.36 -2.76
C ARG A 129 -13.47 3.47 -3.84
N THR A 130 -13.95 4.10 -4.91
CA THR A 130 -14.56 3.41 -6.05
C THR A 130 -13.63 2.35 -6.65
N ALA A 131 -12.33 2.65 -6.74
CA ALA A 131 -11.35 1.73 -7.28
C ALA A 131 -11.26 0.42 -6.49
N PHE A 132 -11.61 0.43 -5.19
CA PHE A 132 -11.46 -0.72 -4.32
C PHE A 132 -12.79 -1.45 -4.02
N MET A 133 -13.91 -0.95 -4.53
CA MET A 133 -15.21 -1.57 -4.25
C MET A 133 -15.27 -3.05 -4.67
N PRO A 134 -14.81 -3.46 -5.87
CA PRO A 134 -14.83 -4.87 -6.24
C PRO A 134 -13.99 -5.74 -5.30
N ILE A 135 -12.85 -5.23 -4.85
CA ILE A 135 -11.96 -5.96 -3.94
C ILE A 135 -12.61 -6.08 -2.56
N SER A 136 -13.22 -5.00 -2.07
CA SER A 136 -13.91 -4.99 -0.79
C SER A 136 -15.02 -6.06 -0.77
N LEU A 137 -15.83 -6.12 -1.83
CA LEU A 137 -16.90 -7.12 -1.94
C LEU A 137 -16.34 -8.55 -2.01
N GLN A 138 -15.23 -8.74 -2.75
CA GLN A 138 -14.59 -10.05 -2.86
C GLN A 138 -14.08 -10.55 -1.52
N LEU A 139 -13.63 -9.65 -0.63
CA LEU A 139 -13.16 -9.98 0.71
C LEU A 139 -14.30 -10.21 1.70
N GLY A 140 -15.55 -10.01 1.30
CA GLY A 140 -16.71 -10.19 2.14
C GLY A 140 -17.01 -9.00 3.04
N ASP A 141 -16.57 -7.84 2.64
CA ASP A 141 -16.67 -6.62 3.45
C ASP A 141 -17.99 -5.84 3.14
#